data_c78105328442091b63ade9e32c29c7c6
#
_entry.id   c78105328442091b63ade9e32c29c7c6
#
_cell.length_a   1.000
_cell.length_b   1.000
_cell.length_c   1.000
_cell.angle_alpha   90.00
_cell.angle_beta   90.00
_cell.angle_gamma   90.00
#
_symmetry.space_group_name_H-M   'P 1'
#
loop_
_entity.id
_entity.type
_entity.pdbx_description
1 polymer ?
#
loop_
_entity_poly.entity_id
_entity_poly.type
_entity_poly.pdbx_seq_one_letter_code
_entity_poly.pdbx_strand_id
1 'polypeptide(L)'
;MTIRLVARAILAALSLMAAVGLWLAAASACWSKGTGEPFALFGWWDALAWWGANWWCNLWIVLAAVLPSVVAVFLLFGLFLWLRWRMRTARRLVAPRGGDLAPVQRGVTDNLGHARWATQKEIAAVFSGPGCLIGAMDRSHRSSLLFDNTRVGPTHSMIFAGPGSDKTTSAVTRIWTWRGPRVVFDPSCEIGPIMTDGLTAAGCDVVCLGLDGGGINALDWIDIAHPEADAHIRSAVDWIYNEGVAHRSNEGQAKDPFWGTWGRALVTCLAAHMLYSDDATLPKTMATLRQGIATPENQMQTLLAGIFQTSNSRMARDLAGGLMGMRAADTFSGIYSNAFSATEWLSVGAYADIVSGGTMATSRILDPDTVVFVQLPLRTLLATPSVGRAVMGALFNAMFHADGRGVEGRILFQIDEAWTLGALKEIKLCQTTARKYSGTICTIWQSEGQMEGVWGRDDAKLMRDTLSWRSYNAIQDGDIAEKLSRDLGEHGVLAISEGDNQGRQKPFGLNFGSISRGINVNTHEIKRRLIKADEIMRAPADQMFVLARDFPQPIRCNSAPYYRYPSIAEHMADNRFVKAS
;
A
#
# COMPACT_ATOMS: atom_id res chain seq x y z
N MET A 1 -28.53 -30.47 9.10
CA MET A 1 -28.78 -29.36 10.04
C MET A 1 -30.27 -29.15 10.34
N THR A 2 -31.17 -29.33 9.41
CA THR A 2 -32.62 -29.06 9.50
C THR A 2 -33.41 -30.00 10.42
N ILE A 3 -33.21 -31.32 10.35
CA ILE A 3 -34.00 -32.30 11.14
C ILE A 3 -33.77 -32.16 12.67
N ARG A 4 -32.53 -31.89 13.10
CA ARG A 4 -32.22 -31.70 14.54
C ARG A 4 -32.72 -30.37 15.10
N LEU A 5 -32.85 -29.34 14.26
CA LEU A 5 -33.42 -28.04 14.66
C LEU A 5 -34.93 -28.16 14.83
N VAL A 6 -35.61 -28.87 13.91
CA VAL A 6 -37.03 -29.14 13.97
C VAL A 6 -37.38 -30.00 15.18
N ALA A 7 -36.62 -31.08 15.43
CA ALA A 7 -36.83 -31.92 16.62
C ALA A 7 -36.67 -31.14 17.94
N ARG A 8 -35.73 -30.20 18.00
CA ARG A 8 -35.51 -29.32 19.20
C ARG A 8 -36.63 -28.28 19.37
N ALA A 9 -37.12 -27.72 18.27
CA ALA A 9 -38.25 -26.79 18.31
C ALA A 9 -39.53 -27.51 18.77
N ILE A 10 -39.77 -28.75 18.31
CA ILE A 10 -40.87 -29.58 18.76
C ILE A 10 -40.74 -29.94 20.25
N LEU A 11 -39.53 -30.29 20.74
CA LEU A 11 -39.32 -30.63 22.13
C LEU A 11 -39.54 -29.40 23.04
N ALA A 12 -39.10 -28.22 22.62
CA ALA A 12 -39.32 -26.95 23.34
C ALA A 12 -40.81 -26.57 23.37
N ALA A 13 -41.52 -26.76 22.27
CA ALA A 13 -42.97 -26.51 22.20
C ALA A 13 -43.76 -27.48 23.11
N LEU A 14 -43.41 -28.75 23.09
CA LEU A 14 -44.01 -29.76 23.98
C LEU A 14 -43.74 -29.46 25.45
N SER A 15 -42.54 -29.03 25.81
CA SER A 15 -42.17 -28.64 27.19
C SER A 15 -42.95 -27.40 27.63
N LEU A 16 -43.17 -26.46 26.75
CA LEU A 16 -43.94 -25.24 27.04
C LEU A 16 -45.42 -25.56 27.22
N MET A 17 -45.99 -26.44 26.36
CA MET A 17 -47.36 -26.90 26.50
C MET A 17 -47.59 -27.67 27.80
N ALA A 18 -46.65 -28.54 28.20
CA ALA A 18 -46.72 -29.27 29.44
C ALA A 18 -46.65 -28.32 30.66
N ALA A 19 -45.79 -27.30 30.62
CA ALA A 19 -45.69 -26.31 31.71
C ALA A 19 -46.97 -25.48 31.81
N VAL A 20 -47.56 -25.06 30.69
CA VAL A 20 -48.82 -24.33 30.66
C VAL A 20 -49.99 -25.22 31.16
N GLY A 21 -50.02 -26.49 30.77
CA GLY A 21 -51.03 -27.45 31.26
C GLY A 21 -50.95 -27.70 32.74
N LEU A 22 -49.74 -27.85 33.31
CA LEU A 22 -49.52 -27.95 34.75
C LEU A 22 -49.92 -26.72 35.51
N TRP A 23 -49.65 -25.54 34.96
CA TRP A 23 -50.06 -24.25 35.53
C TRP A 23 -51.58 -24.12 35.55
N LEU A 24 -52.27 -24.42 34.45
CA LEU A 24 -53.73 -24.41 34.35
C LEU A 24 -54.38 -25.41 35.32
N ALA A 25 -53.82 -26.62 35.47
CA ALA A 25 -54.29 -27.60 36.42
C ALA A 25 -54.11 -27.17 37.86
N ALA A 26 -52.97 -26.55 38.21
CA ALA A 26 -52.71 -26.03 39.53
C ALA A 26 -53.63 -24.84 39.86
N ALA A 27 -53.82 -23.93 38.93
CA ALA A 27 -54.72 -22.77 39.10
C ALA A 27 -56.18 -23.24 39.29
N SER A 28 -56.64 -24.22 38.53
CA SER A 28 -57.99 -24.78 38.66
C SER A 28 -58.20 -25.54 39.96
N ALA A 29 -57.18 -26.25 40.44
CA ALA A 29 -57.20 -26.91 41.74
C ALA A 29 -57.24 -25.92 42.92
N CYS A 30 -56.50 -24.82 42.84
CA CYS A 30 -56.55 -23.75 43.84
C CYS A 30 -57.91 -23.08 43.86
N TRP A 31 -58.52 -22.81 42.72
CA TRP A 31 -59.88 -22.23 42.64
C TRP A 31 -60.94 -23.19 43.24
N SER A 32 -60.91 -24.47 42.84
CA SER A 32 -61.82 -25.48 43.39
C SER A 32 -61.72 -25.60 44.93
N LYS A 33 -60.54 -25.55 45.50
CA LYS A 33 -60.35 -25.54 46.96
C LYS A 33 -60.81 -24.26 47.64
N GLY A 34 -60.65 -23.11 46.97
CA GLY A 34 -61.00 -21.79 47.56
C GLY A 34 -62.51 -21.49 47.48
N THR A 35 -63.21 -22.00 46.48
CA THR A 35 -64.64 -21.74 46.26
C THR A 35 -65.57 -22.89 46.64
N GLY A 36 -65.04 -24.11 46.87
CA GLY A 36 -65.83 -25.28 47.10
C GLY A 36 -66.51 -25.88 45.85
N GLU A 37 -66.26 -25.31 44.69
CA GLU A 37 -66.80 -25.77 43.39
C GLU A 37 -66.04 -27.00 42.89
N PRO A 38 -66.66 -27.93 42.14
CA PRO A 38 -66.01 -29.11 41.63
C PRO A 38 -64.87 -28.73 40.65
N PHE A 39 -63.77 -29.49 40.66
CA PHE A 39 -62.63 -29.28 39.76
C PHE A 39 -63.02 -29.33 38.29
N ALA A 40 -62.80 -28.23 37.56
CA ALA A 40 -62.96 -28.14 36.10
C ALA A 40 -61.67 -27.61 35.45
N LEU A 41 -61.16 -28.29 34.46
CA LEU A 41 -59.86 -28.00 33.81
C LEU A 41 -59.85 -26.62 33.12
N PHE A 42 -61.00 -26.04 32.81
CA PHE A 42 -61.17 -24.73 32.17
C PHE A 42 -61.83 -23.69 33.09
N GLY A 43 -62.01 -23.98 34.39
CA GLY A 43 -62.55 -23.03 35.40
C GLY A 43 -61.61 -21.87 35.76
N TRP A 44 -60.41 -21.81 35.16
CA TRP A 44 -59.41 -20.78 35.39
C TRP A 44 -59.88 -19.39 34.95
N TRP A 45 -60.77 -19.29 33.97
CA TRP A 45 -61.31 -17.99 33.51
C TRP A 45 -62.23 -17.38 34.53
N ASP A 46 -63.04 -18.15 35.15
CA ASP A 46 -63.94 -17.73 36.25
C ASP A 46 -63.10 -17.46 37.51
N ALA A 47 -62.02 -18.19 37.71
CA ALA A 47 -61.05 -17.93 38.79
C ALA A 47 -60.34 -16.58 38.64
N LEU A 48 -60.00 -16.12 37.41
CA LEU A 48 -59.44 -14.79 37.18
C LEU A 48 -60.41 -13.67 37.50
N ALA A 49 -61.69 -13.81 37.16
CA ALA A 49 -62.71 -12.83 37.50
C ALA A 49 -62.94 -12.76 39.01
N TRP A 50 -63.01 -13.91 39.68
CA TRP A 50 -63.14 -13.99 41.14
C TRP A 50 -61.94 -13.43 41.88
N TRP A 51 -60.69 -13.65 41.41
CA TRP A 51 -59.47 -13.08 41.93
C TRP A 51 -59.44 -11.57 41.79
N GLY A 52 -59.89 -11.01 40.67
CA GLY A 52 -60.02 -9.59 40.48
C GLY A 52 -60.89 -8.90 41.53
N ALA A 53 -61.95 -9.58 42.02
CA ALA A 53 -62.88 -9.08 43.03
C ALA A 53 -62.39 -9.29 44.47
N ASN A 54 -61.56 -10.32 44.77
CA ASN A 54 -61.20 -10.76 46.09
C ASN A 54 -59.71 -10.91 46.36
N TRP A 55 -58.87 -10.18 45.69
CA TRP A 55 -57.42 -10.34 45.74
C TRP A 55 -56.79 -10.17 47.13
N TRP A 56 -57.37 -9.37 48.03
CA TRP A 56 -56.86 -9.17 49.38
C TRP A 56 -57.13 -10.35 50.34
N CYS A 57 -58.20 -11.06 50.15
CA CYS A 57 -58.59 -12.13 51.08
C CYS A 57 -57.87 -13.47 50.84
N ASN A 58 -57.23 -13.63 49.65
CA ASN A 58 -56.63 -14.90 49.22
C ASN A 58 -55.17 -14.76 48.83
N LEU A 59 -54.42 -13.84 49.43
CA LEU A 59 -53.00 -13.61 49.18
C LEU A 59 -52.15 -14.89 49.20
N TRP A 60 -52.47 -15.80 50.11
CA TRP A 60 -51.75 -17.10 50.21
C TRP A 60 -52.08 -18.05 49.08
N ILE A 61 -53.28 -18.02 48.50
CA ILE A 61 -53.66 -18.81 47.36
C ILE A 61 -53.00 -18.28 46.11
N VAL A 62 -52.92 -16.95 45.98
CA VAL A 62 -52.20 -16.27 44.88
C VAL A 62 -50.71 -16.58 44.95
N LEU A 63 -50.08 -16.50 46.14
CA LEU A 63 -48.67 -16.84 46.31
C LEU A 63 -48.42 -18.31 46.02
N ALA A 64 -49.27 -19.24 46.44
CA ALA A 64 -49.15 -20.66 46.17
C ALA A 64 -49.30 -21.01 44.66
N ALA A 65 -50.01 -20.22 43.89
CA ALA A 65 -50.17 -20.41 42.44
C ALA A 65 -49.02 -19.73 41.65
N VAL A 66 -48.55 -18.55 42.09
CA VAL A 66 -47.51 -17.78 41.40
C VAL A 66 -46.11 -18.29 41.69
N LEU A 67 -45.81 -18.69 42.95
CA LEU A 67 -44.46 -19.12 43.36
C LEU A 67 -43.93 -20.31 42.57
N PRO A 68 -44.67 -21.42 42.33
CA PRO A 68 -44.22 -22.51 41.50
C PRO A 68 -43.95 -22.11 40.06
N SER A 69 -44.74 -21.17 39.51
CA SER A 69 -44.59 -20.68 38.14
C SER A 69 -43.31 -19.84 37.99
N VAL A 70 -43.00 -18.98 38.94
CA VAL A 70 -41.78 -18.20 38.99
C VAL A 70 -40.55 -19.12 39.11
N VAL A 71 -40.61 -20.10 40.04
CA VAL A 71 -39.54 -21.10 40.20
C VAL A 71 -39.31 -21.92 38.91
N ALA A 72 -40.39 -22.34 38.24
CA ALA A 72 -40.30 -23.05 36.96
C ALA A 72 -39.66 -22.20 35.87
N VAL A 73 -39.99 -20.90 35.76
CA VAL A 73 -39.35 -19.96 34.80
C VAL A 73 -37.86 -19.80 35.11
N PHE A 74 -37.48 -19.65 36.38
CA PHE A 74 -36.06 -19.54 36.74
C PHE A 74 -35.30 -20.84 36.48
N LEU A 75 -35.87 -21.99 36.73
CA LEU A 75 -35.26 -23.28 36.42
C LEU A 75 -35.10 -23.50 34.91
N LEU A 76 -36.11 -23.14 34.11
CA LEU A 76 -36.04 -23.22 32.66
C LEU A 76 -35.00 -22.25 32.09
N PHE A 77 -34.92 -21.05 32.64
CA PHE A 77 -33.91 -20.06 32.25
C PHE A 77 -32.50 -20.51 32.66
N GLY A 78 -32.34 -21.04 33.86
CA GLY A 78 -31.10 -21.65 34.34
C GLY A 78 -30.66 -22.83 33.46
N LEU A 79 -31.60 -23.73 33.11
CA LEU A 79 -31.37 -24.84 32.20
C LEU A 79 -31.00 -24.34 30.79
N PHE A 80 -31.66 -23.27 30.28
CA PHE A 80 -31.33 -22.65 29.01
C PHE A 80 -29.94 -22.04 29.03
N LEU A 81 -29.56 -21.31 30.08
CA LEU A 81 -28.20 -20.77 30.23
C LEU A 81 -27.17 -21.87 30.35
N TRP A 82 -27.45 -22.95 31.11
CA TRP A 82 -26.58 -24.10 31.24
C TRP A 82 -26.44 -24.86 29.94
N LEU A 83 -27.50 -25.10 29.18
CA LEU A 83 -27.47 -25.70 27.85
C LEU A 83 -26.71 -24.81 26.86
N ARG A 84 -26.91 -23.50 26.91
CA ARG A 84 -26.18 -22.53 26.08
C ARG A 84 -24.69 -22.50 26.43
N TRP A 85 -24.35 -22.55 27.71
CA TRP A 85 -22.97 -22.66 28.19
C TRP A 85 -22.34 -24.00 27.78
N ARG A 86 -23.05 -25.11 27.95
CA ARG A 86 -22.60 -26.45 27.57
C ARG A 86 -22.45 -26.59 26.04
N MET A 87 -23.33 -25.98 25.25
CA MET A 87 -23.19 -25.93 23.78
C MET A 87 -22.01 -25.07 23.35
N ARG A 88 -21.70 -23.97 24.06
CA ARG A 88 -20.51 -23.15 23.81
C ARG A 88 -19.23 -23.88 24.19
N THR A 89 -19.21 -24.60 25.29
CA THR A 89 -18.07 -25.41 25.71
C THR A 89 -17.90 -26.65 24.85
N ALA A 90 -18.98 -27.35 24.47
CA ALA A 90 -18.94 -28.49 23.56
C ALA A 90 -18.50 -28.09 22.13
N ARG A 91 -18.88 -26.88 21.65
CA ARG A 91 -18.34 -26.34 20.39
C ARG A 91 -16.85 -26.03 20.44
N ARG A 92 -16.29 -25.81 21.63
CA ARG A 92 -14.85 -25.59 21.85
C ARG A 92 -14.04 -26.90 21.91
N LEU A 93 -14.68 -28.02 22.19
CA LEU A 93 -13.99 -29.28 22.50
C LEU A 93 -14.19 -30.39 21.45
N VAL A 94 -15.04 -30.19 20.44
CA VAL A 94 -15.24 -31.19 19.38
C VAL A 94 -14.55 -30.69 18.11
N ALA A 95 -13.47 -31.36 17.74
CA ALA A 95 -12.88 -31.19 16.42
C ALA A 95 -13.95 -31.43 15.33
N PRO A 96 -14.10 -30.56 14.35
CA PRO A 96 -15.12 -30.69 13.34
C PRO A 96 -14.85 -31.94 12.50
N ARG A 97 -15.79 -32.87 12.50
CA ARG A 97 -15.79 -33.98 11.56
C ARG A 97 -16.21 -33.45 10.19
N GLY A 98 -15.24 -33.33 9.28
CA GLY A 98 -15.45 -33.13 7.85
C GLY A 98 -16.01 -31.76 7.47
N GLY A 99 -15.18 -30.83 7.08
CA GLY A 99 -15.50 -29.64 6.28
C GLY A 99 -15.41 -28.29 6.96
N ASP A 100 -15.80 -28.13 8.21
CA ASP A 100 -15.71 -26.85 8.90
C ASP A 100 -14.48 -26.85 9.83
N LEU A 101 -13.42 -26.15 9.43
CA LEU A 101 -12.24 -25.96 10.26
C LEU A 101 -12.62 -25.14 11.50
N ALA A 102 -12.27 -25.64 12.68
CA ALA A 102 -12.39 -24.86 13.91
C ALA A 102 -11.49 -23.62 13.82
N PRO A 103 -11.95 -22.45 14.29
CA PRO A 103 -11.09 -21.26 14.31
C PRO A 103 -9.82 -21.55 15.12
N VAL A 104 -8.69 -21.15 14.58
CA VAL A 104 -7.38 -21.30 15.22
C VAL A 104 -7.41 -20.64 16.60
N GLN A 105 -7.11 -21.42 17.65
CA GLN A 105 -6.99 -20.87 19.00
C GLN A 105 -5.56 -20.43 19.24
N ARG A 106 -5.40 -19.20 19.75
CA ARG A 106 -4.09 -18.66 20.09
C ARG A 106 -3.49 -19.43 21.28
N GLY A 107 -2.17 -19.61 21.27
CA GLY A 107 -1.43 -20.18 22.38
C GLY A 107 -1.56 -19.36 23.66
N VAL A 108 -1.27 -19.99 24.78
CA VAL A 108 -1.37 -19.38 26.11
C VAL A 108 -0.05 -18.71 26.50
N THR A 109 1.07 -19.11 25.87
CA THR A 109 2.41 -18.60 26.15
C THR A 109 2.97 -17.82 24.95
N ASP A 110 3.92 -16.91 25.20
CA ASP A 110 4.63 -16.17 24.16
C ASP A 110 5.93 -16.88 23.71
N ASN A 111 6.20 -18.10 24.18
CA ASN A 111 7.43 -18.85 23.88
C ASN A 111 7.61 -19.15 22.40
N LEU A 112 6.52 -19.23 21.63
CA LEU A 112 6.51 -19.55 20.21
C LEU A 112 6.28 -18.31 19.31
N GLY A 113 6.46 -17.11 19.88
CA GLY A 113 6.23 -15.84 19.23
C GLY A 113 4.88 -15.20 19.61
N HIS A 114 4.82 -13.87 19.44
CA HIS A 114 3.66 -13.07 19.86
C HIS A 114 3.10 -12.20 18.73
N ALA A 115 3.44 -12.50 17.47
CA ALA A 115 2.94 -11.74 16.33
C ALA A 115 1.41 -11.68 16.31
N ARG A 116 0.87 -10.51 16.11
CA ARG A 116 -0.56 -10.24 15.97
C ARG A 116 -0.80 -9.07 15.03
N TRP A 117 -1.98 -8.98 14.50
CA TRP A 117 -2.38 -7.78 13.78
C TRP A 117 -2.56 -6.62 14.75
N ALA A 118 -2.20 -5.42 14.30
CA ALA A 118 -2.54 -4.19 15.00
C ALA A 118 -4.06 -4.07 15.17
N THR A 119 -4.49 -3.62 16.34
CA THR A 119 -5.90 -3.33 16.59
C THR A 119 -6.30 -1.98 15.99
N GLN A 120 -7.58 -1.80 15.66
CA GLN A 120 -8.08 -0.53 15.14
C GLN A 120 -7.75 0.65 16.06
N LYS A 121 -7.78 0.43 17.39
CA LYS A 121 -7.44 1.47 18.38
C LYS A 121 -5.97 1.88 18.31
N GLU A 122 -5.06 0.91 18.18
CA GLU A 122 -3.62 1.18 18.04
C GLU A 122 -3.33 1.93 16.74
N ILE A 123 -3.94 1.49 15.64
CA ILE A 123 -3.78 2.13 14.33
C ILE A 123 -4.30 3.57 14.38
N ALA A 124 -5.50 3.78 14.89
CA ALA A 124 -6.12 5.11 14.97
C ALA A 124 -5.31 6.07 15.87
N ALA A 125 -4.66 5.57 16.91
CA ALA A 125 -3.83 6.40 17.79
C ALA A 125 -2.58 6.97 17.09
N VAL A 126 -2.03 6.26 16.09
CA VAL A 126 -0.78 6.64 15.41
C VAL A 126 -1.03 7.24 14.02
N PHE A 127 -1.97 6.67 13.26
CA PHE A 127 -2.16 6.95 11.83
C PHE A 127 -3.41 7.79 11.52
N SER A 128 -3.89 8.61 12.44
CA SER A 128 -5.10 9.45 12.30
C SER A 128 -4.82 10.94 11.99
N GLY A 129 -3.60 11.32 11.76
CA GLY A 129 -3.22 12.73 11.52
C GLY A 129 -3.09 13.06 10.02
N PRO A 130 -2.81 14.32 9.68
CA PRO A 130 -2.44 14.68 8.33
C PRO A 130 -1.07 14.09 7.97
N GLY A 131 -0.93 13.60 6.75
CA GLY A 131 0.32 13.01 6.29
C GLY A 131 0.17 12.31 4.94
N CYS A 132 1.10 11.40 4.65
CA CYS A 132 1.03 10.57 3.45
C CYS A 132 0.00 9.45 3.65
N LEU A 133 -0.97 9.34 2.75
CA LEU A 133 -2.01 8.32 2.82
C LEU A 133 -1.39 6.92 2.70
N ILE A 134 -1.67 6.07 3.68
CA ILE A 134 -1.36 4.64 3.66
C ILE A 134 -2.48 3.87 2.95
N GLY A 135 -3.70 3.99 3.46
CA GLY A 135 -4.88 3.26 2.98
C GLY A 135 -6.12 3.59 3.80
N ALA A 136 -7.08 2.67 3.83
CA ALA A 136 -8.33 2.76 4.57
C ALA A 136 -8.44 1.64 5.61
N MET A 137 -9.06 1.91 6.75
CA MET A 137 -9.23 0.95 7.84
C MET A 137 -9.99 -0.30 7.39
N ASP A 138 -11.04 -0.11 6.60
CA ASP A 138 -11.89 -1.17 6.04
C ASP A 138 -12.43 -0.78 4.65
N ARG A 139 -13.34 -1.56 4.09
CA ARG A 139 -13.92 -1.36 2.75
C ARG A 139 -15.16 -0.46 2.72
N SER A 140 -15.59 0.06 3.85
CA SER A 140 -16.79 0.89 3.88
C SER A 140 -16.57 2.27 3.26
N HIS A 141 -17.61 2.86 2.69
CA HIS A 141 -17.58 4.24 2.18
C HIS A 141 -17.34 5.31 3.27
N ARG A 142 -17.41 4.91 4.54
CA ARG A 142 -17.13 5.76 5.70
C ARG A 142 -15.90 5.33 6.46
N SER A 143 -15.07 4.49 5.83
CA SER A 143 -13.84 4.01 6.44
C SER A 143 -12.90 5.15 6.73
N SER A 144 -12.30 5.13 7.90
CA SER A 144 -11.26 6.09 8.27
C SER A 144 -10.03 5.90 7.40
N LEU A 145 -9.54 6.99 6.83
CA LEU A 145 -8.26 7.03 6.11
C LEU A 145 -7.11 6.97 7.11
N LEU A 146 -6.06 6.26 6.73
CA LEU A 146 -4.85 6.07 7.52
C LEU A 146 -3.72 6.87 6.90
N PHE A 147 -3.06 7.69 7.70
CA PHE A 147 -1.99 8.57 7.25
C PHE A 147 -0.71 8.33 8.04
N ASP A 148 0.41 8.29 7.35
CA ASP A 148 1.73 8.37 7.98
C ASP A 148 2.04 9.82 8.37
N ASN A 149 2.32 10.07 9.64
CA ASN A 149 2.60 11.41 10.13
C ASN A 149 3.99 11.87 9.68
N THR A 150 4.02 12.72 8.66
CA THR A 150 5.26 13.23 8.07
C THR A 150 6.02 14.24 8.94
N ARG A 151 5.50 14.61 10.12
CA ARG A 151 6.20 15.48 11.05
C ARG A 151 7.27 14.75 11.87
N VAL A 152 7.11 13.43 12.03
CA VAL A 152 7.97 12.60 12.88
C VAL A 152 8.56 11.47 12.03
N GLY A 153 9.87 11.38 11.93
CA GLY A 153 10.55 10.25 11.29
C GLY A 153 10.78 10.36 9.76
N PRO A 154 11.28 9.32 9.12
CA PRO A 154 11.36 9.21 7.67
C PRO A 154 9.93 9.21 7.09
N THR A 155 9.79 9.77 5.89
CA THR A 155 8.48 10.03 5.28
C THR A 155 8.33 9.36 3.92
N HIS A 156 9.22 8.41 3.63
CA HIS A 156 9.28 7.74 2.34
C HIS A 156 8.55 6.41 2.40
N SER A 157 7.89 6.06 1.32
CA SER A 157 7.07 4.84 1.25
C SER A 157 7.20 4.11 -0.07
N MET A 158 6.97 2.80 0.00
CA MET A 158 6.87 1.94 -1.17
C MET A 158 5.59 1.12 -1.14
N ILE A 159 4.97 1.00 -2.30
CA ILE A 159 3.77 0.21 -2.52
C ILE A 159 4.11 -0.86 -3.55
N PHE A 160 4.01 -2.13 -3.14
CA PHE A 160 4.14 -3.30 -4.01
C PHE A 160 2.75 -3.82 -4.31
N ALA A 161 2.26 -3.56 -5.52
CA ALA A 161 0.86 -3.76 -5.85
C ALA A 161 0.68 -4.33 -7.26
N GLY A 162 0.17 -5.55 -7.34
CA GLY A 162 -0.19 -6.18 -8.62
C GLY A 162 -1.31 -5.44 -9.38
N PRO A 163 -1.61 -5.84 -10.61
CA PRO A 163 -2.74 -5.29 -11.38
C PRO A 163 -4.08 -5.46 -10.64
N GLY A 164 -5.00 -4.50 -10.81
CA GLY A 164 -6.33 -4.56 -10.22
C GLY A 164 -6.39 -4.35 -8.69
N SER A 165 -5.34 -3.80 -8.09
CA SER A 165 -5.22 -3.58 -6.65
C SER A 165 -5.61 -2.16 -6.18
N ASP A 166 -6.28 -1.39 -7.00
CA ASP A 166 -6.67 0.02 -6.76
C ASP A 166 -5.47 0.96 -6.51
N LYS A 167 -4.27 0.64 -7.04
CA LYS A 167 -3.06 1.43 -6.79
C LYS A 167 -3.18 2.87 -7.31
N THR A 168 -3.56 3.04 -8.58
CA THR A 168 -3.71 4.35 -9.23
C THR A 168 -4.88 5.15 -8.64
N THR A 169 -6.03 4.51 -8.40
CA THR A 169 -7.19 5.15 -7.79
C THR A 169 -6.96 5.57 -6.33
N SER A 170 -6.14 4.82 -5.59
CA SER A 170 -5.67 5.22 -4.25
C SER A 170 -4.60 6.31 -4.29
N ALA A 171 -3.80 6.39 -5.38
CA ALA A 171 -2.87 7.49 -5.59
C ALA A 171 -3.63 8.83 -5.75
N VAL A 172 -4.77 8.84 -6.46
CA VAL A 172 -5.67 10.01 -6.53
C VAL A 172 -6.08 10.48 -5.14
N THR A 173 -6.53 9.57 -4.26
CA THR A 173 -6.87 9.90 -2.87
C THR A 173 -5.68 10.48 -2.12
N ARG A 174 -4.48 9.92 -2.31
CA ARG A 174 -3.25 10.38 -1.65
C ARG A 174 -2.87 11.77 -2.10
N ILE A 175 -2.91 12.04 -3.40
CA ILE A 175 -2.60 13.35 -3.97
C ILE A 175 -3.61 14.39 -3.51
N TRP A 176 -4.90 14.06 -3.47
CA TRP A 176 -5.96 14.96 -3.02
C TRP A 176 -5.84 15.32 -1.54
N THR A 177 -5.54 14.35 -0.70
CA THR A 177 -5.46 14.56 0.76
C THR A 177 -4.13 15.17 1.22
N TRP A 178 -3.10 15.18 0.37
CA TRP A 178 -1.81 15.78 0.69
C TRP A 178 -1.93 17.31 0.80
N ARG A 179 -1.24 17.86 1.80
CA ARG A 179 -1.13 19.30 1.99
C ARG A 179 0.29 19.75 1.70
N GLY A 180 0.45 20.61 0.69
CA GLY A 180 1.72 21.10 0.19
C GLY A 180 1.94 20.75 -1.29
N PRO A 181 3.11 21.11 -1.83
CA PRO A 181 3.42 20.90 -3.24
C PRO A 181 3.45 19.41 -3.61
N ARG A 182 3.12 19.09 -4.86
CA ARG A 182 3.04 17.72 -5.36
C ARG A 182 3.66 17.61 -6.73
N VAL A 183 4.52 16.63 -6.92
CA VAL A 183 5.03 16.20 -8.23
C VAL A 183 4.54 14.77 -8.46
N VAL A 184 3.73 14.58 -9.48
CA VAL A 184 3.07 13.31 -9.80
C VAL A 184 3.60 12.80 -11.13
N PHE A 185 4.36 11.71 -11.09
CA PHE A 185 4.78 11.01 -12.28
C PHE A 185 3.72 9.99 -12.68
N ASP A 186 3.02 10.24 -13.80
CA ASP A 186 1.84 9.53 -14.28
C ASP A 186 2.04 8.94 -15.69
N PRO A 187 2.73 7.77 -15.80
CA PRO A 187 2.94 7.11 -17.09
C PRO A 187 1.67 6.55 -17.74
N SER A 188 0.62 6.38 -16.95
CA SER A 188 -0.69 5.95 -17.44
C SER A 188 -1.46 7.08 -18.10
N CYS A 189 -1.09 8.33 -17.80
CA CYS A 189 -1.82 9.54 -18.17
C CYS A 189 -3.30 9.49 -17.75
N GLU A 190 -3.57 8.87 -16.58
CA GLU A 190 -4.91 8.75 -15.99
C GLU A 190 -5.12 9.74 -14.85
N ILE A 191 -4.11 9.90 -13.99
CA ILE A 191 -4.24 10.66 -12.74
C ILE A 191 -4.45 12.15 -13.03
N GLY A 192 -3.63 12.73 -13.92
CA GLY A 192 -3.75 14.14 -14.27
C GLY A 192 -5.15 14.53 -14.78
N PRO A 193 -5.67 13.90 -15.84
CA PRO A 193 -7.01 14.21 -16.35
C PRO A 193 -8.15 14.05 -15.34
N ILE A 194 -8.03 13.10 -14.40
CA ILE A 194 -9.04 12.90 -13.33
C ILE A 194 -9.02 14.07 -12.34
N MET A 195 -7.86 14.65 -12.05
CA MET A 195 -7.67 15.54 -10.90
C MET A 195 -7.56 17.02 -11.24
N THR A 196 -7.16 17.38 -12.47
CA THR A 196 -6.79 18.75 -12.84
C THR A 196 -7.88 19.77 -12.52
N ASP A 197 -9.12 19.53 -12.97
CA ASP A 197 -10.22 20.47 -12.77
C ASP A 197 -10.57 20.62 -11.28
N GLY A 198 -10.64 19.51 -10.56
CA GLY A 198 -10.93 19.51 -9.12
C GLY A 198 -9.86 20.22 -8.29
N LEU A 199 -8.59 19.99 -8.58
CA LEU A 199 -7.48 20.66 -7.89
C LEU A 199 -7.44 22.16 -8.21
N THR A 200 -7.67 22.53 -9.46
CA THR A 200 -7.77 23.95 -9.86
C THR A 200 -8.93 24.65 -9.15
N ALA A 201 -10.10 23.99 -9.09
CA ALA A 201 -11.25 24.51 -8.35
C ALA A 201 -10.99 24.62 -6.83
N ALA A 202 -10.12 23.76 -6.30
CA ALA A 202 -9.67 23.81 -4.90
C ALA A 202 -8.59 24.88 -4.63
N GLY A 203 -8.19 25.66 -5.66
CA GLY A 203 -7.22 26.75 -5.55
C GLY A 203 -5.76 26.33 -5.77
N CYS A 204 -5.51 25.10 -6.24
CA CYS A 204 -4.16 24.67 -6.57
C CYS A 204 -3.71 25.24 -7.93
N ASP A 205 -2.41 25.53 -8.02
CA ASP A 205 -1.74 25.87 -9.26
C ASP A 205 -1.30 24.58 -9.97
N VAL A 206 -2.10 24.14 -10.94
CA VAL A 206 -1.91 22.85 -11.61
C VAL A 206 -1.15 23.03 -12.92
N VAL A 207 -0.02 22.34 -13.05
CA VAL A 207 0.81 22.31 -14.26
C VAL A 207 0.86 20.88 -14.80
N CYS A 208 0.50 20.71 -16.07
CA CYS A 208 0.62 19.46 -16.80
C CYS A 208 1.82 19.53 -17.75
N LEU A 209 2.79 18.63 -17.56
CA LEU A 209 3.95 18.45 -18.43
C LEU A 209 3.75 17.18 -19.25
N GLY A 210 3.78 17.29 -20.56
CA GLY A 210 3.51 16.15 -21.44
C GLY A 210 3.81 16.43 -22.90
N LEU A 211 3.63 15.40 -23.74
CA LEU A 211 3.92 15.51 -25.18
C LEU A 211 2.95 16.40 -25.94
N ASP A 212 1.76 16.62 -25.39
CA ASP A 212 0.69 17.43 -26.02
C ASP A 212 0.79 18.94 -25.69
N GLY A 213 1.85 19.33 -24.95
CA GLY A 213 2.12 20.69 -24.53
C GLY A 213 2.54 20.74 -23.05
N GLY A 214 3.26 21.77 -22.70
CA GLY A 214 3.83 21.93 -21.37
C GLY A 214 5.20 21.25 -21.23
N GLY A 215 6.21 22.05 -20.99
CA GLY A 215 7.58 21.59 -20.75
C GLY A 215 8.31 22.51 -19.78
N ILE A 216 9.39 22.00 -19.23
CA ILE A 216 10.33 22.74 -18.36
C ILE A 216 11.68 22.84 -19.04
N ASN A 217 12.46 23.84 -18.69
CA ASN A 217 13.88 23.79 -18.98
C ASN A 217 14.55 22.87 -17.93
N ALA A 218 14.93 21.67 -18.34
CA ALA A 218 15.53 20.68 -17.43
C ALA A 218 16.90 21.11 -16.86
N LEU A 219 17.46 22.24 -17.30
CA LEU A 219 18.74 22.78 -16.84
C LEU A 219 18.61 24.05 -16.00
N ASP A 220 17.39 24.61 -15.80
CA ASP A 220 17.19 25.91 -15.14
C ASP A 220 17.51 25.91 -13.63
N TRP A 221 17.53 24.74 -12.99
CA TRP A 221 17.95 24.58 -11.60
C TRP A 221 19.46 24.70 -11.38
N ILE A 222 20.26 24.68 -12.48
CA ILE A 222 21.72 24.74 -12.41
C ILE A 222 22.17 26.19 -12.25
N ASP A 223 22.58 26.56 -11.05
CA ASP A 223 23.23 27.84 -10.79
C ASP A 223 24.73 27.72 -11.06
N ILE A 224 25.21 28.39 -12.11
CA ILE A 224 26.64 28.39 -12.49
C ILE A 224 27.56 29.10 -11.47
N ALA A 225 27.00 29.94 -10.58
CA ALA A 225 27.74 30.56 -9.49
C ALA A 225 27.92 29.62 -8.28
N HIS A 226 27.19 28.52 -8.23
CA HIS A 226 27.28 27.54 -7.16
C HIS A 226 28.61 26.78 -7.22
N PRO A 227 29.31 26.53 -6.09
CA PRO A 227 30.58 25.78 -6.06
C PRO A 227 30.54 24.40 -6.69
N GLU A 228 29.34 23.75 -6.68
CA GLU A 228 29.12 22.41 -7.24
C GLU A 228 28.50 22.44 -8.64
N ALA A 229 28.47 23.58 -9.33
CA ALA A 229 27.86 23.73 -10.65
C ALA A 229 28.34 22.68 -11.66
N ASP A 230 29.63 22.38 -11.70
CA ASP A 230 30.21 21.37 -12.57
C ASP A 230 29.72 19.96 -12.25
N ALA A 231 29.46 19.64 -10.98
CA ALA A 231 28.86 18.37 -10.57
C ALA A 231 27.36 18.30 -10.97
N HIS A 232 26.65 19.42 -10.88
CA HIS A 232 25.25 19.54 -11.33
C HIS A 232 25.14 19.29 -12.84
N ILE A 233 26.04 19.88 -13.63
CA ILE A 233 26.10 19.65 -15.09
C ILE A 233 26.34 18.17 -15.41
N ARG A 234 27.27 17.51 -14.71
CA ARG A 234 27.51 16.07 -14.87
C ARG A 234 26.29 15.23 -14.50
N SER A 235 25.57 15.61 -13.45
CA SER A 235 24.33 14.94 -13.05
C SER A 235 23.25 15.02 -14.15
N ALA A 236 23.08 16.20 -14.75
CA ALA A 236 22.13 16.39 -15.86
C ALA A 236 22.52 15.55 -17.11
N VAL A 237 23.81 15.47 -17.43
CA VAL A 237 24.30 14.61 -18.51
C VAL A 237 24.11 13.12 -18.20
N ASP A 238 24.19 12.69 -16.93
CA ASP A 238 23.93 11.32 -16.53
C ASP A 238 22.51 10.86 -16.86
N TRP A 239 21.50 11.76 -16.89
CA TRP A 239 20.12 11.39 -17.28
C TRP A 239 20.02 10.92 -18.72
N ILE A 240 20.89 11.44 -19.59
CA ILE A 240 20.98 11.07 -21.01
C ILE A 240 21.59 9.67 -21.16
N TYR A 241 22.66 9.40 -20.41
CA TYR A 241 23.49 8.20 -20.57
C TYR A 241 23.07 7.02 -19.70
N ASN A 242 22.16 7.19 -18.75
CA ASN A 242 21.75 6.10 -17.89
C ASN A 242 20.92 5.10 -18.69
N GLU A 243 21.56 4.02 -19.14
CA GLU A 243 20.90 2.95 -19.88
C GLU A 243 19.85 2.30 -18.99
N GLY A 244 18.61 2.26 -19.47
CA GLY A 244 17.49 1.66 -18.74
C GLY A 244 17.65 0.17 -18.51
N VAL A 245 16.75 -0.40 -17.71
CA VAL A 245 16.69 -1.82 -17.27
C VAL A 245 16.86 -2.85 -18.39
N ALA A 246 16.52 -2.48 -19.64
CA ALA A 246 16.58 -3.39 -20.80
C ALA A 246 18.00 -3.89 -21.16
N HIS A 247 19.06 -3.25 -20.69
CA HIS A 247 20.42 -3.64 -21.04
C HIS A 247 21.15 -4.47 -19.98
N ARG A 248 20.61 -4.66 -18.78
CA ARG A 248 21.21 -5.59 -17.80
C ARG A 248 20.95 -7.07 -18.09
N SER A 249 19.97 -7.39 -18.94
CA SER A 249 19.69 -8.78 -19.35
C SER A 249 20.59 -9.34 -20.44
N ASN A 250 21.43 -8.50 -21.08
CA ASN A 250 22.42 -8.95 -22.06
C ASN A 250 23.83 -9.00 -21.45
N GLU A 251 24.05 -9.90 -20.49
CA GLU A 251 25.33 -10.18 -19.85
C GLU A 251 26.39 -10.75 -20.82
N GLY A 252 26.20 -10.65 -22.14
CA GLY A 252 27.13 -11.20 -23.15
C GLY A 252 27.95 -10.19 -23.95
N GLN A 253 27.63 -8.88 -23.88
CA GLN A 253 28.42 -7.85 -24.56
C GLN A 253 28.70 -6.69 -23.60
N ALA A 254 29.80 -6.77 -22.86
CA ALA A 254 30.39 -5.59 -22.24
C ALA A 254 30.76 -4.62 -23.37
N LYS A 255 29.88 -3.62 -23.64
CA LYS A 255 30.28 -2.47 -24.46
C LYS A 255 31.49 -1.86 -23.76
N ASP A 256 32.57 -1.67 -24.51
CA ASP A 256 33.78 -1.06 -23.99
C ASP A 256 33.42 0.26 -23.26
N PRO A 257 33.67 0.35 -21.93
CA PRO A 257 33.29 1.55 -21.15
C PRO A 257 33.95 2.83 -21.68
N PHE A 258 35.02 2.68 -22.50
CA PHE A 258 35.76 3.78 -23.11
C PHE A 258 34.82 4.70 -23.90
N TRP A 259 34.03 4.17 -24.84
CA TRP A 259 33.16 4.95 -25.72
C TRP A 259 32.10 5.71 -24.97
N GLY A 260 31.45 5.07 -23.98
CA GLY A 260 30.46 5.69 -23.11
C GLY A 260 31.06 6.80 -22.24
N THR A 261 32.24 6.58 -21.71
CA THR A 261 32.95 7.56 -20.84
C THR A 261 33.32 8.81 -21.63
N TRP A 262 33.95 8.64 -22.81
CA TRP A 262 34.36 9.79 -23.61
C TRP A 262 33.23 10.46 -24.39
N GLY A 263 32.19 9.70 -24.81
CA GLY A 263 30.98 10.30 -25.34
C GLY A 263 30.28 11.20 -24.31
N ARG A 264 30.18 10.74 -23.06
CA ARG A 264 29.69 11.54 -21.93
C ARG A 264 30.56 12.78 -21.68
N ALA A 265 31.87 12.63 -21.79
CA ALA A 265 32.81 13.76 -21.67
C ALA A 265 32.57 14.83 -22.74
N LEU A 266 32.29 14.44 -24.00
CA LEU A 266 31.94 15.36 -25.08
C LEU A 266 30.63 16.12 -24.78
N VAL A 267 29.58 15.40 -24.38
CA VAL A 267 28.30 16.03 -24.01
C VAL A 267 28.48 16.96 -22.81
N THR A 268 29.25 16.57 -21.79
CA THR A 268 29.56 17.42 -20.62
C THR A 268 30.34 18.68 -21.02
N CYS A 269 31.30 18.55 -21.92
CA CYS A 269 32.09 19.66 -22.44
C CYS A 269 31.18 20.74 -23.08
N LEU A 270 30.31 20.29 -23.98
CA LEU A 270 29.38 21.18 -24.68
C LEU A 270 28.31 21.79 -23.75
N ALA A 271 27.78 21.00 -22.81
CA ALA A 271 26.84 21.48 -21.82
C ALA A 271 27.45 22.55 -20.90
N ALA A 272 28.67 22.32 -20.42
CA ALA A 272 29.38 23.28 -19.59
C ALA A 272 29.72 24.56 -20.37
N HIS A 273 30.19 24.44 -21.62
CA HIS A 273 30.46 25.61 -22.46
C HIS A 273 29.19 26.44 -22.67
N MET A 274 28.06 25.81 -23.00
CA MET A 274 26.79 26.46 -23.21
C MET A 274 26.28 27.17 -21.93
N LEU A 275 26.31 26.50 -20.79
CA LEU A 275 25.77 27.04 -19.55
C LEU A 275 26.60 28.22 -19.01
N TYR A 276 27.93 28.16 -19.15
CA TYR A 276 28.86 29.25 -18.74
C TYR A 276 29.01 30.35 -19.80
N SER A 277 28.30 30.27 -20.95
CA SER A 277 28.36 31.32 -21.98
C SER A 277 27.75 32.62 -21.45
N ASP A 278 28.43 33.74 -21.74
CA ASP A 278 27.94 35.11 -21.47
C ASP A 278 26.95 35.60 -22.53
N ASP A 279 26.76 34.83 -23.61
CA ASP A 279 25.81 35.21 -24.67
C ASP A 279 24.36 35.05 -24.15
N ALA A 280 23.74 36.17 -23.86
CA ALA A 280 22.36 36.26 -23.39
C ALA A 280 21.33 35.82 -24.44
N THR A 281 21.72 35.74 -25.72
CA THR A 281 20.83 35.29 -26.80
C THR A 281 20.84 33.78 -26.97
N LEU A 282 21.82 33.07 -26.37
CA LEU A 282 21.94 31.63 -26.43
C LEU A 282 20.99 30.97 -25.43
N PRO A 283 19.93 30.23 -25.85
CA PRO A 283 19.08 29.51 -24.94
C PRO A 283 19.86 28.39 -24.26
N LYS A 284 19.91 28.40 -22.90
CA LYS A 284 20.61 27.39 -22.11
C LYS A 284 19.68 26.18 -21.86
N THR A 285 19.44 25.37 -22.90
CA THR A 285 18.47 24.28 -22.90
C THR A 285 19.05 22.98 -23.44
N MET A 286 18.35 21.86 -23.21
CA MET A 286 18.71 20.57 -23.80
C MET A 286 18.62 20.58 -25.34
N ALA A 287 17.69 21.34 -25.93
CA ALA A 287 17.59 21.49 -27.38
C ALA A 287 18.83 22.20 -27.96
N THR A 288 19.32 23.25 -27.33
CA THR A 288 20.55 23.94 -27.69
C THR A 288 21.78 23.02 -27.54
N LEU A 289 21.83 22.25 -26.48
CA LEU A 289 22.88 21.24 -26.30
C LEU A 289 22.87 20.23 -27.47
N ARG A 290 21.68 19.75 -27.90
CA ARG A 290 21.55 18.84 -29.04
C ARG A 290 22.05 19.50 -30.34
N GLN A 291 21.74 20.76 -30.57
CA GLN A 291 22.25 21.50 -31.74
C GLN A 291 23.78 21.52 -31.76
N GLY A 292 24.41 21.77 -30.60
CA GLY A 292 25.86 21.71 -30.45
C GLY A 292 26.45 20.32 -30.78
N ILE A 293 25.82 19.26 -30.28
CA ILE A 293 26.26 17.86 -30.52
C ILE A 293 26.01 17.46 -32.00
N ALA A 294 24.98 17.98 -32.64
CA ALA A 294 24.65 17.73 -34.02
C ALA A 294 25.57 18.45 -35.02
N THR A 295 26.50 19.27 -34.56
CA THR A 295 27.57 19.86 -35.40
C THR A 295 28.30 18.73 -36.11
N PRO A 296 28.49 18.80 -37.45
CA PRO A 296 29.17 17.76 -38.20
C PRO A 296 30.55 17.42 -37.63
N GLU A 297 30.91 16.17 -37.65
CA GLU A 297 32.14 15.66 -37.00
C GLU A 297 33.40 16.40 -37.42
N ASN A 298 33.53 16.74 -38.74
CA ASN A 298 34.64 17.52 -39.25
C ASN A 298 34.75 18.95 -38.71
N GLN A 299 33.61 19.53 -38.24
CA GLN A 299 33.56 20.85 -37.62
C GLN A 299 33.68 20.76 -36.08
N MET A 300 33.38 19.62 -35.51
CA MET A 300 33.43 19.41 -34.06
C MET A 300 34.85 19.62 -33.49
N GLN A 301 35.90 19.18 -34.20
CA GLN A 301 37.27 19.45 -33.77
C GLN A 301 37.61 20.95 -33.71
N THR A 302 37.10 21.72 -34.68
CA THR A 302 37.27 23.18 -34.68
C THR A 302 36.50 23.82 -33.53
N LEU A 303 35.29 23.34 -33.26
CA LEU A 303 34.49 23.80 -32.13
C LEU A 303 35.20 23.51 -30.81
N LEU A 304 35.76 22.30 -30.61
CA LEU A 304 36.51 21.94 -29.41
C LEU A 304 37.77 22.80 -29.23
N ALA A 305 38.47 23.14 -30.35
CA ALA A 305 39.62 24.04 -30.27
C ALA A 305 39.17 25.46 -29.84
N GLY A 306 38.05 25.95 -30.30
CA GLY A 306 37.48 27.21 -29.83
C GLY A 306 37.11 27.16 -28.35
N ILE A 307 36.45 26.10 -27.91
CA ILE A 307 36.07 25.90 -26.51
C ILE A 307 37.31 25.86 -25.61
N PHE A 308 38.37 25.16 -26.03
CA PHE A 308 39.63 25.09 -25.28
C PHE A 308 40.25 26.48 -25.03
N GLN A 309 40.16 27.36 -26.01
CA GLN A 309 40.74 28.69 -25.98
C GLN A 309 39.87 29.71 -25.24
N THR A 310 38.55 29.67 -25.43
CA THR A 310 37.66 30.79 -25.11
C THR A 310 36.57 30.51 -24.11
N SER A 311 36.34 29.24 -23.73
CA SER A 311 35.23 28.92 -22.82
C SER A 311 35.44 29.53 -21.42
N ASN A 312 34.39 30.09 -20.84
CA ASN A 312 34.40 30.53 -19.44
C ASN A 312 34.43 29.38 -18.45
N SER A 313 33.97 28.20 -18.86
CA SER A 313 34.04 27.00 -18.02
C SER A 313 35.41 26.37 -18.06
N ARG A 314 36.06 26.27 -16.88
CA ARG A 314 37.30 25.50 -16.73
C ARG A 314 37.12 24.04 -17.11
N MET A 315 36.02 23.41 -16.64
CA MET A 315 35.71 22.00 -16.95
C MET A 315 35.56 21.79 -18.47
N ALA A 316 34.90 22.72 -19.17
CA ALA A 316 34.76 22.62 -20.63
C ALA A 316 36.11 22.69 -21.34
N ARG A 317 37.02 23.62 -20.93
CA ARG A 317 38.37 23.70 -21.49
C ARG A 317 39.19 22.44 -21.28
N ASP A 318 39.16 21.91 -20.05
CA ASP A 318 39.92 20.72 -19.67
C ASP A 318 39.43 19.47 -20.48
N LEU A 319 38.11 19.31 -20.62
CA LEU A 319 37.52 18.24 -21.42
C LEU A 319 37.79 18.39 -22.92
N ALA A 320 37.70 19.62 -23.45
CA ALA A 320 38.02 19.91 -24.85
C ALA A 320 39.48 19.55 -25.17
N GLY A 321 40.44 19.93 -24.29
CA GLY A 321 41.85 19.56 -24.44
C GLY A 321 42.08 18.04 -24.48
N GLY A 322 41.38 17.29 -23.62
CA GLY A 322 41.43 15.83 -23.62
C GLY A 322 40.89 15.21 -24.91
N LEU A 323 39.74 15.70 -25.40
CA LEU A 323 39.09 15.26 -26.63
C LEU A 323 39.93 15.58 -27.89
N MET A 324 40.55 16.77 -27.95
CA MET A 324 41.46 17.17 -29.02
C MET A 324 42.73 16.31 -29.07
N GLY A 325 43.15 15.76 -27.93
CA GLY A 325 44.28 14.83 -27.84
C GLY A 325 44.03 13.47 -28.50
N MET A 326 42.79 13.13 -28.81
CA MET A 326 42.41 11.88 -29.49
C MET A 326 42.71 11.96 -30.99
N ARG A 327 43.96 11.76 -31.33
CA ARG A 327 44.47 11.98 -32.71
C ARG A 327 44.06 10.91 -33.71
N ALA A 328 43.73 9.70 -33.29
CA ALA A 328 43.26 8.63 -34.19
C ALA A 328 41.82 8.98 -34.65
N ALA A 329 41.62 9.17 -35.93
CA ALA A 329 40.34 9.55 -36.52
C ALA A 329 39.21 8.59 -36.11
N ASP A 330 39.43 7.30 -36.16
CA ASP A 330 38.46 6.28 -35.77
C ASP A 330 38.09 6.36 -34.29
N THR A 331 39.01 6.76 -33.41
CA THR A 331 38.72 6.93 -31.97
C THR A 331 37.78 8.12 -31.73
N PHE A 332 38.06 9.26 -32.34
CA PHE A 332 37.17 10.40 -32.17
C PHE A 332 35.80 10.16 -32.80
N SER A 333 35.75 9.53 -33.99
CA SER A 333 34.49 9.19 -34.66
C SER A 333 33.60 8.27 -33.78
N GLY A 334 34.20 7.31 -33.09
CA GLY A 334 33.46 6.47 -32.12
C GLY A 334 32.94 7.23 -30.93
N ILE A 335 33.70 8.18 -30.37
CA ILE A 335 33.28 9.08 -29.28
C ILE A 335 32.12 9.96 -29.74
N TYR A 336 32.25 10.61 -30.89
CA TYR A 336 31.25 11.46 -31.50
C TYR A 336 29.95 10.66 -31.76
N SER A 337 30.05 9.49 -32.39
CA SER A 337 28.90 8.63 -32.68
C SER A 337 28.16 8.22 -31.39
N ASN A 338 28.90 7.92 -30.31
CA ASN A 338 28.30 7.60 -29.01
C ASN A 338 27.52 8.80 -28.43
N ALA A 339 28.12 9.99 -28.41
CA ALA A 339 27.50 11.21 -27.95
C ALA A 339 26.26 11.59 -28.78
N PHE A 340 26.38 11.47 -30.11
CA PHE A 340 25.30 11.74 -31.05
C PHE A 340 24.11 10.80 -30.83
N SER A 341 24.35 9.50 -30.74
CA SER A 341 23.34 8.47 -30.48
C SER A 341 22.65 8.65 -29.13
N ALA A 342 23.41 8.92 -28.08
CA ALA A 342 22.86 9.12 -26.73
C ALA A 342 21.91 10.30 -26.65
N THR A 343 22.09 11.33 -27.48
CA THR A 343 21.28 12.55 -27.51
C THR A 343 20.27 12.60 -28.66
N GLU A 344 20.20 11.56 -29.51
CA GLU A 344 19.33 11.52 -30.70
C GLU A 344 17.84 11.78 -30.38
N TRP A 345 17.38 11.30 -29.26
CA TRP A 345 16.01 11.50 -28.81
C TRP A 345 15.60 12.98 -28.70
N LEU A 346 16.55 13.88 -28.46
CA LEU A 346 16.32 15.34 -28.46
C LEU A 346 16.05 15.91 -29.87
N SER A 347 16.22 15.11 -30.92
CA SER A 347 15.80 15.49 -32.28
C SER A 347 14.31 15.31 -32.53
N VAL A 348 13.60 14.61 -31.63
CA VAL A 348 12.13 14.51 -31.64
C VAL A 348 11.57 15.77 -31.00
N GLY A 349 10.85 16.62 -31.78
CA GLY A 349 10.40 17.93 -31.33
C GLY A 349 9.66 17.87 -29.97
N ALA A 350 8.65 17.00 -29.86
CA ALA A 350 7.90 16.85 -28.59
C ALA A 350 8.77 16.48 -27.39
N TYR A 351 9.85 15.70 -27.59
CA TYR A 351 10.77 15.34 -26.49
C TYR A 351 11.72 16.51 -26.15
N ALA A 352 12.15 17.25 -27.16
CA ALA A 352 12.94 18.46 -26.94
C ALA A 352 12.11 19.53 -26.21
N ASP A 353 10.85 19.71 -26.61
CA ASP A 353 9.95 20.73 -26.05
C ASP A 353 9.65 20.48 -24.57
N ILE A 354 9.44 19.22 -24.16
CA ILE A 354 9.16 18.92 -22.75
C ILE A 354 10.35 19.16 -21.82
N VAL A 355 11.62 19.02 -22.31
CA VAL A 355 12.83 19.23 -21.52
C VAL A 355 13.53 20.57 -21.76
N SER A 356 13.02 21.38 -22.69
CA SER A 356 13.57 22.69 -23.04
C SER A 356 12.51 23.79 -23.03
N GLY A 357 11.27 23.46 -22.62
CA GLY A 357 10.14 24.37 -22.57
C GLY A 357 10.22 25.36 -21.43
N GLY A 358 9.27 26.27 -21.38
CA GLY A 358 9.19 27.35 -20.39
C GLY A 358 7.80 27.46 -19.72
N THR A 359 7.02 26.39 -19.66
CA THR A 359 5.68 26.42 -19.04
C THR A 359 5.77 26.78 -17.57
N MET A 360 6.80 26.27 -16.87
CA MET A 360 7.13 26.65 -15.51
C MET A 360 8.64 26.58 -15.26
N ALA A 361 9.14 27.37 -14.34
CA ALA A 361 10.47 27.17 -13.78
C ALA A 361 10.45 25.98 -12.81
N THR A 362 11.52 25.17 -12.78
CA THR A 362 11.59 24.00 -11.89
C THR A 362 11.44 24.38 -10.41
N SER A 363 11.86 25.58 -10.02
CA SER A 363 11.72 26.10 -8.65
C SER A 363 10.26 26.27 -8.18
N ARG A 364 9.26 26.35 -9.08
CA ARG A 364 7.84 26.46 -8.69
C ARG A 364 7.33 25.26 -7.89
N ILE A 365 8.00 24.11 -7.94
CA ILE A 365 7.66 22.98 -7.06
C ILE A 365 7.86 23.28 -5.57
N LEU A 366 8.46 24.40 -5.22
CA LEU A 366 8.64 24.84 -3.83
C LEU A 366 7.41 25.59 -3.31
N ASP A 367 6.55 26.10 -4.20
CA ASP A 367 5.35 26.87 -3.85
C ASP A 367 4.27 25.94 -3.31
N PRO A 368 3.60 26.29 -2.19
CA PRO A 368 2.77 25.37 -1.41
C PRO A 368 1.58 24.78 -2.17
N ASP A 369 1.01 25.52 -3.11
CA ASP A 369 -0.20 25.11 -3.84
C ASP A 369 0.10 24.49 -5.21
N THR A 370 1.38 24.35 -5.58
CA THR A 370 1.79 23.81 -6.88
C THR A 370 1.58 22.31 -6.98
N VAL A 371 0.92 21.88 -8.05
CA VAL A 371 0.73 20.47 -8.41
C VAL A 371 1.23 20.26 -9.84
N VAL A 372 2.27 19.46 -9.99
CA VAL A 372 2.86 19.13 -11.28
C VAL A 372 2.53 17.71 -11.68
N PHE A 373 1.82 17.51 -12.77
CA PHE A 373 1.60 16.21 -13.40
C PHE A 373 2.60 16.02 -14.54
N VAL A 374 3.46 15.01 -14.43
CA VAL A 374 4.38 14.60 -15.49
C VAL A 374 3.75 13.42 -16.22
N GLN A 375 3.11 13.71 -17.34
CA GLN A 375 2.29 12.79 -18.14
C GLN A 375 3.06 12.31 -19.36
N LEU A 376 3.85 11.28 -19.20
CA LEU A 376 4.64 10.67 -20.27
C LEU A 376 4.13 9.26 -20.54
N PRO A 377 3.48 9.01 -21.69
CA PRO A 377 2.92 7.70 -21.99
C PRO A 377 3.94 6.57 -21.82
N LEU A 378 3.50 5.44 -21.25
CA LEU A 378 4.36 4.29 -21.01
C LEU A 378 5.16 3.87 -22.26
N ARG A 379 4.55 3.93 -23.44
CA ARG A 379 5.22 3.63 -24.72
C ARG A 379 6.41 4.55 -24.98
N THR A 380 6.29 5.83 -24.67
CA THR A 380 7.39 6.81 -24.77
C THR A 380 8.51 6.48 -23.82
N LEU A 381 8.19 6.18 -22.56
CA LEU A 381 9.18 5.85 -21.53
C LEU A 381 9.92 4.53 -21.82
N LEU A 382 9.25 3.55 -22.40
CA LEU A 382 9.87 2.30 -22.84
C LEU A 382 10.85 2.51 -24.00
N ALA A 383 10.49 3.40 -24.94
CA ALA A 383 11.35 3.72 -26.09
C ALA A 383 12.50 4.67 -25.70
N THR A 384 12.20 5.67 -24.87
CA THR A 384 13.13 6.76 -24.52
C THR A 384 13.00 7.15 -23.04
N PRO A 385 13.52 6.33 -22.12
CA PRO A 385 13.44 6.63 -20.69
C PRO A 385 14.13 7.93 -20.28
N SER A 386 15.07 8.42 -21.10
CA SER A 386 15.82 9.66 -20.84
C SER A 386 14.93 10.89 -20.73
N VAL A 387 13.80 10.94 -21.44
CA VAL A 387 12.84 12.05 -21.35
C VAL A 387 12.28 12.14 -19.92
N GLY A 388 11.79 11.02 -19.37
CA GLY A 388 11.27 10.96 -17.99
C GLY A 388 12.35 11.26 -16.96
N ARG A 389 13.57 10.73 -17.17
CA ARG A 389 14.71 11.00 -16.27
C ARG A 389 15.12 12.46 -16.26
N ALA A 390 15.15 13.13 -17.41
CA ALA A 390 15.51 14.53 -17.49
C ALA A 390 14.49 15.43 -16.76
N VAL A 391 13.19 15.20 -16.97
CA VAL A 391 12.13 15.96 -16.30
C VAL A 391 12.16 15.70 -14.79
N MET A 392 12.10 14.44 -14.38
CA MET A 392 12.07 14.09 -12.95
C MET A 392 13.38 14.42 -12.24
N GLY A 393 14.54 14.22 -12.89
CA GLY A 393 15.84 14.59 -12.38
C GLY A 393 15.95 16.09 -12.11
N ALA A 394 15.47 16.93 -13.03
CA ALA A 394 15.43 18.38 -12.84
C ALA A 394 14.55 18.79 -11.65
N LEU A 395 13.35 18.24 -11.52
CA LEU A 395 12.44 18.52 -10.41
C LEU A 395 13.00 18.07 -9.06
N PHE A 396 13.62 16.88 -8.98
CA PHE A 396 14.31 16.45 -7.76
C PHE A 396 15.46 17.39 -7.40
N ASN A 397 16.29 17.77 -8.37
CA ASN A 397 17.43 18.63 -8.12
C ASN A 397 17.03 20.07 -7.74
N ALA A 398 15.92 20.59 -8.28
CA ALA A 398 15.36 21.86 -7.83
C ALA A 398 15.03 21.84 -6.32
N MET A 399 14.47 20.73 -5.80
CA MET A 399 14.25 20.53 -4.36
C MET A 399 15.58 20.46 -3.60
N PHE A 400 16.56 19.70 -4.08
CA PHE A 400 17.87 19.58 -3.41
C PHE A 400 18.63 20.90 -3.39
N HIS A 401 18.58 21.65 -4.50
CA HIS A 401 19.23 22.96 -4.60
C HIS A 401 18.63 24.00 -3.65
N ALA A 402 17.32 23.95 -3.40
CA ALA A 402 16.65 24.80 -2.42
C ALA A 402 17.15 24.56 -0.97
N ASP A 403 17.77 23.42 -0.70
CA ASP A 403 18.35 23.04 0.61
C ASP A 403 17.36 23.23 1.78
N GLY A 404 16.09 22.87 1.56
CA GLY A 404 15.00 23.01 2.54
C GLY A 404 14.51 24.44 2.75
N ARG A 405 15.05 25.43 2.01
CA ARG A 405 14.62 26.82 2.07
C ARG A 405 13.43 27.07 1.12
N GLY A 406 12.49 27.89 1.56
CA GLY A 406 11.34 28.27 0.73
C GLY A 406 10.22 27.23 0.61
N VAL A 407 10.33 26.09 1.27
CA VAL A 407 9.28 25.06 1.27
C VAL A 407 8.44 25.15 2.54
N GLU A 408 7.18 25.53 2.41
CA GLU A 408 6.22 25.42 3.49
C GLU A 408 5.68 23.98 3.54
N GLY A 409 6.08 23.24 4.58
CA GLY A 409 5.70 21.83 4.73
C GLY A 409 6.64 20.88 3.99
N ARG A 410 6.10 20.03 3.12
CA ARG A 410 6.89 19.01 2.39
C ARG A 410 6.34 18.81 0.98
N ILE A 411 7.24 18.58 0.03
CA ILE A 411 6.93 18.24 -1.35
C ILE A 411 6.64 16.73 -1.44
N LEU A 412 5.50 16.34 -1.97
CA LEU A 412 5.21 14.94 -2.28
C LEU A 412 5.66 14.61 -3.71
N PHE A 413 6.57 13.67 -3.84
CA PHE A 413 6.86 12.99 -5.10
C PHE A 413 6.09 11.67 -5.15
N GLN A 414 4.98 11.66 -5.88
CA GLN A 414 4.20 10.46 -6.16
C GLN A 414 4.66 9.87 -7.48
N ILE A 415 5.33 8.71 -7.43
CA ILE A 415 5.88 8.05 -8.62
C ILE A 415 5.07 6.80 -8.91
N ASP A 416 4.19 6.88 -9.87
CA ASP A 416 3.49 5.69 -10.38
C ASP A 416 4.38 4.95 -11.41
N GLU A 417 4.33 3.61 -11.41
CA GLU A 417 5.17 2.76 -12.28
C GLU A 417 6.67 3.15 -12.25
N ALA A 418 7.25 3.23 -11.04
CA ALA A 418 8.60 3.76 -10.79
C ALA A 418 9.72 3.08 -11.61
N TRP A 419 9.52 1.84 -12.04
CA TRP A 419 10.47 1.09 -12.86
C TRP A 419 10.75 1.74 -14.23
N THR A 420 9.81 2.54 -14.76
CA THR A 420 9.93 3.19 -16.06
C THR A 420 11.02 4.27 -16.10
N LEU A 421 11.38 4.82 -14.94
CA LEU A 421 12.49 5.76 -14.81
C LEU A 421 13.86 5.07 -14.71
N GLY A 422 13.89 3.72 -14.59
CA GLY A 422 15.12 2.99 -14.37
C GLY A 422 15.77 3.35 -13.02
N ALA A 423 17.08 3.16 -12.91
CA ALA A 423 17.84 3.48 -11.69
C ALA A 423 18.21 4.98 -11.65
N LEU A 424 17.20 5.86 -11.61
CA LEU A 424 17.41 7.29 -11.46
C LEU A 424 17.99 7.59 -10.07
N LYS A 425 19.24 8.04 -10.00
CA LYS A 425 20.00 8.24 -8.76
C LYS A 425 19.28 9.15 -7.76
N GLU A 426 18.56 10.14 -8.27
CA GLU A 426 17.80 11.10 -7.47
C GLU A 426 16.68 10.45 -6.66
N ILE A 427 16.05 9.39 -7.15
CA ILE A 427 15.06 8.61 -6.38
C ILE A 427 15.72 7.97 -5.15
N LYS A 428 16.87 7.31 -5.33
CA LYS A 428 17.64 6.71 -4.22
C LYS A 428 18.12 7.79 -3.25
N LEU A 429 18.65 8.90 -3.77
CA LEU A 429 19.09 10.02 -2.95
C LEU A 429 17.91 10.63 -2.17
N CYS A 430 16.74 10.80 -2.81
CA CYS A 430 15.54 11.27 -2.16
C CYS A 430 15.14 10.38 -0.99
N GLN A 431 15.08 9.07 -1.18
CA GLN A 431 14.72 8.13 -0.11
C GLN A 431 15.72 8.10 1.06
N THR A 432 16.98 8.33 0.79
CA THR A 432 18.02 8.29 1.84
C THR A 432 18.23 9.61 2.55
N THR A 433 17.98 10.76 1.89
CA THR A 433 18.39 12.07 2.41
C THR A 433 17.34 13.18 2.37
N ALA A 434 16.25 13.04 1.56
CA ALA A 434 15.34 14.16 1.30
C ALA A 434 14.52 14.64 2.52
N ARG A 435 14.57 13.94 3.65
CA ARG A 435 13.95 14.43 4.88
C ARG A 435 14.42 15.84 5.23
N LYS A 436 15.72 16.11 5.14
CA LYS A 436 16.32 17.43 5.41
C LYS A 436 15.99 18.48 4.34
N TYR A 437 15.62 18.03 3.12
CA TYR A 437 15.24 18.89 2.00
C TYR A 437 13.73 19.06 1.87
N SER A 438 12.96 18.71 2.89
CA SER A 438 11.49 18.76 2.88
C SER A 438 10.82 17.89 1.79
N GLY A 439 11.49 16.84 1.33
CA GLY A 439 10.93 15.88 0.36
C GLY A 439 10.25 14.69 1.03
N THR A 440 9.20 14.19 0.42
CA THR A 440 8.52 12.92 0.71
C THR A 440 8.34 12.18 -0.61
N ILE A 441 8.76 10.93 -0.69
CA ILE A 441 8.59 10.13 -1.89
C ILE A 441 7.76 8.89 -1.62
N CYS A 442 6.77 8.66 -2.48
CA CYS A 442 5.97 7.45 -2.53
C CYS A 442 6.14 6.81 -3.90
N THR A 443 6.78 5.65 -3.95
CA THR A 443 7.00 4.90 -5.20
C THR A 443 6.08 3.69 -5.27
N ILE A 444 5.51 3.44 -6.45
CA ILE A 444 4.66 2.29 -6.72
C ILE A 444 5.39 1.33 -7.67
N TRP A 445 5.43 0.06 -7.27
CA TRP A 445 6.05 -1.05 -7.97
C TRP A 445 5.06 -2.19 -8.13
N GLN A 446 5.17 -2.96 -9.21
CA GLN A 446 4.30 -4.14 -9.37
C GLN A 446 4.75 -5.30 -8.46
N SER A 447 6.06 -5.42 -8.18
CA SER A 447 6.63 -6.43 -7.29
C SER A 447 8.00 -6.01 -6.76
N GLU A 448 8.48 -6.66 -5.69
CA GLU A 448 9.86 -6.50 -5.23
C GLU A 448 10.88 -6.96 -6.29
N GLY A 449 10.58 -8.03 -7.03
CA GLY A 449 11.46 -8.52 -8.10
C GLY A 449 11.65 -7.50 -9.22
N GLN A 450 10.60 -6.71 -9.56
CA GLN A 450 10.72 -5.61 -10.51
C GLN A 450 11.68 -4.52 -10.00
N MET A 451 11.58 -4.17 -8.73
CA MET A 451 12.48 -3.21 -8.09
C MET A 451 13.93 -3.72 -8.05
N GLU A 452 14.13 -4.98 -7.67
CA GLU A 452 15.46 -5.61 -7.65
C GLU A 452 16.07 -5.73 -9.06
N GLY A 453 15.24 -5.90 -10.08
CA GLY A 453 15.68 -5.86 -11.48
C GLY A 453 16.23 -4.50 -11.89
N VAL A 454 15.65 -3.41 -11.38
CA VAL A 454 16.08 -2.02 -11.65
C VAL A 454 17.35 -1.65 -10.87
N TRP A 455 17.36 -1.89 -9.57
CA TRP A 455 18.37 -1.36 -8.64
C TRP A 455 19.47 -2.37 -8.30
N GLY A 456 19.24 -3.66 -8.56
CA GLY A 456 20.02 -4.74 -7.96
C GLY A 456 19.60 -5.01 -6.51
N ARG A 457 20.02 -6.15 -5.98
CA ARG A 457 19.57 -6.63 -4.66
C ARG A 457 20.00 -5.74 -3.50
N ASP A 458 21.23 -5.25 -3.53
CA ASP A 458 21.81 -4.49 -2.42
C ASP A 458 21.18 -3.10 -2.30
N ASP A 459 21.06 -2.37 -3.42
CA ASP A 459 20.42 -1.06 -3.44
C ASP A 459 18.91 -1.16 -3.13
N ALA A 460 18.22 -2.16 -3.68
CA ALA A 460 16.83 -2.42 -3.37
C ALA A 460 16.61 -2.71 -1.87
N LYS A 461 17.53 -3.44 -1.23
CA LYS A 461 17.50 -3.67 0.21
C LYS A 461 17.71 -2.37 0.98
N LEU A 462 18.75 -1.59 0.66
CA LEU A 462 19.02 -0.30 1.28
C LEU A 462 17.80 0.63 1.19
N MET A 463 17.18 0.71 0.01
CA MET A 463 16.00 1.55 -0.20
C MET A 463 14.81 1.10 0.65
N ARG A 464 14.58 -0.21 0.81
CA ARG A 464 13.54 -0.74 1.70
C ARG A 464 13.79 -0.41 3.18
N ASP A 465 15.04 -0.45 3.61
CA ASP A 465 15.42 -0.21 5.01
C ASP A 465 15.27 1.27 5.42
N THR A 466 15.21 2.20 4.45
CA THR A 466 15.05 3.64 4.71
C THR A 466 13.59 4.11 4.76
N LEU A 467 12.62 3.23 4.49
CA LEU A 467 11.20 3.60 4.42
C LEU A 467 10.59 3.85 5.79
N SER A 468 9.61 4.75 5.82
CA SER A 468 8.67 4.91 6.92
C SER A 468 7.69 3.73 6.95
N TRP A 469 7.16 3.38 5.79
CA TRP A 469 6.29 2.22 5.65
C TRP A 469 6.37 1.62 4.24
N ARG A 470 6.05 0.34 4.17
CA ARG A 470 5.84 -0.37 2.91
C ARG A 470 4.56 -1.19 2.96
N SER A 471 3.89 -1.30 1.82
CA SER A 471 2.66 -2.06 1.69
C SER A 471 2.73 -3.09 0.57
N TYR A 472 1.99 -4.16 0.75
CA TYR A 472 1.88 -5.28 -0.18
C TYR A 472 0.42 -5.62 -0.40
N ASN A 473 -0.01 -5.64 -1.66
CA ASN A 473 -1.36 -6.04 -2.04
C ASN A 473 -1.38 -6.74 -3.41
N ALA A 474 -2.37 -7.60 -3.61
CA ALA A 474 -2.52 -8.42 -4.83
C ALA A 474 -1.26 -9.24 -5.18
N ILE A 475 -0.62 -9.86 -4.17
CA ILE A 475 0.58 -10.67 -4.37
C ILE A 475 0.18 -12.02 -4.96
N GLN A 476 0.82 -12.41 -6.09
CA GLN A 476 0.62 -13.70 -6.76
C GLN A 476 1.90 -14.54 -6.79
N ASP A 477 3.05 -13.95 -6.49
CA ASP A 477 4.34 -14.63 -6.46
C ASP A 477 4.53 -15.36 -5.12
N GLY A 478 4.80 -16.66 -5.18
CA GLY A 478 4.94 -17.53 -4.01
C GLY A 478 6.13 -17.19 -3.14
N ASP A 479 7.27 -16.79 -3.74
CA ASP A 479 8.48 -16.45 -3.01
C ASP A 479 8.32 -15.12 -2.24
N ILE A 480 7.67 -14.15 -2.87
CA ILE A 480 7.32 -12.87 -2.23
C ILE A 480 6.31 -13.11 -1.11
N ALA A 481 5.29 -13.94 -1.34
CA ALA A 481 4.30 -14.29 -0.32
C ALA A 481 4.94 -15.00 0.88
N GLU A 482 5.88 -15.92 0.65
CA GLU A 482 6.61 -16.63 1.71
C GLU A 482 7.53 -15.69 2.50
N LYS A 483 8.22 -14.77 1.81
CA LYS A 483 9.02 -13.73 2.44
C LYS A 483 8.16 -12.81 3.32
N LEU A 484 7.05 -12.32 2.77
CA LEU A 484 6.12 -11.47 3.52
C LEU A 484 5.52 -12.20 4.72
N SER A 485 5.09 -13.46 4.55
CA SER A 485 4.59 -14.30 5.62
C SER A 485 5.59 -14.42 6.79
N ARG A 486 6.89 -14.52 6.47
CA ARG A 486 7.97 -14.55 7.46
C ARG A 486 8.16 -13.19 8.13
N ASP A 487 8.17 -12.10 7.36
CA ASP A 487 8.35 -10.73 7.87
C ASP A 487 7.20 -10.30 8.79
N LEU A 488 5.98 -10.82 8.57
CA LEU A 488 4.80 -10.57 9.41
C LEU A 488 4.86 -11.29 10.77
N GLY A 489 5.77 -12.27 10.91
CA GLY A 489 6.06 -12.93 12.19
C GLY A 489 5.20 -14.16 12.46
N GLU A 490 5.43 -14.73 13.65
CA GLU A 490 4.87 -16.01 14.09
C GLU A 490 4.28 -15.89 15.49
N HIS A 491 3.35 -16.81 15.81
CA HIS A 491 2.72 -16.90 17.12
C HIS A 491 2.41 -18.35 17.47
N GLY A 492 2.25 -18.63 18.76
CA GLY A 492 1.80 -19.93 19.25
C GLY A 492 0.32 -20.16 18.95
N VAL A 493 -0.03 -21.36 18.51
CA VAL A 493 -1.42 -21.83 18.39
C VAL A 493 -1.58 -23.17 19.09
N LEU A 494 -2.79 -23.41 19.64
CA LEU A 494 -3.10 -24.67 20.27
C LEU A 494 -3.46 -25.72 19.21
N ALA A 495 -2.65 -26.76 19.15
CA ALA A 495 -2.95 -27.96 18.38
C ALA A 495 -3.57 -29.02 19.31
N ILE A 496 -4.70 -29.56 18.88
CA ILE A 496 -5.41 -30.62 19.61
C ILE A 496 -5.17 -31.91 18.86
N SER A 497 -4.55 -32.88 19.55
CA SER A 497 -4.45 -34.25 19.03
C SER A 497 -5.37 -35.16 19.82
N GLU A 498 -6.27 -35.85 19.16
CA GLU A 498 -7.16 -36.86 19.75
C GLU A 498 -6.58 -38.24 19.46
N GLY A 499 -6.30 -39.00 20.55
CA GLY A 499 -5.94 -40.39 20.47
C GLY A 499 -7.10 -41.25 20.95
N ASP A 500 -7.63 -42.13 20.11
CA ASP A 500 -8.64 -43.15 20.50
C ASP A 500 -7.89 -44.43 20.94
N ASN A 501 -7.80 -44.66 22.26
CA ASN A 501 -7.23 -45.88 22.81
C ASN A 501 -8.34 -46.88 23.07
N GLN A 502 -8.43 -47.91 22.25
CA GLN A 502 -9.27 -49.09 22.53
C GLN A 502 -8.48 -50.18 23.22
N GLY A 503 -8.59 -50.26 24.52
CA GLY A 503 -8.07 -51.38 25.31
C GLY A 503 -9.07 -52.54 25.36
N ARG A 504 -8.74 -53.68 24.74
CA ARG A 504 -9.53 -54.93 24.86
C ARG A 504 -8.78 -55.87 25.79
N GLN A 505 -9.23 -55.98 27.05
CA GLN A 505 -8.77 -57.07 27.94
C GLN A 505 -9.61 -58.30 27.70
N LYS A 506 -8.98 -59.43 27.32
CA LYS A 506 -9.59 -60.75 27.32
C LYS A 506 -9.28 -61.39 28.69
N PRO A 507 -10.27 -61.58 29.56
CA PRO A 507 -10.02 -62.34 30.80
C PRO A 507 -10.01 -63.82 30.51
N PHE A 508 -9.14 -64.54 31.19
CA PHE A 508 -9.12 -65.99 31.28
C PHE A 508 -10.10 -66.39 32.40
N GLY A 509 -11.29 -66.92 32.05
CA GLY A 509 -12.32 -67.32 33.03
C GLY A 509 -13.69 -66.65 32.79
N LEU A 510 -14.70 -67.14 33.46
CA LEU A 510 -16.13 -66.78 33.30
C LEU A 510 -16.52 -65.34 33.71
N ASN A 511 -15.68 -64.36 33.46
CA ASN A 511 -15.97 -62.93 33.70
C ASN A 511 -16.15 -62.17 32.38
N PHE A 512 -17.21 -61.38 32.31
CA PHE A 512 -17.48 -60.48 31.20
C PHE A 512 -16.38 -59.45 31.02
N GLY A 513 -15.65 -59.48 29.90
CA GLY A 513 -14.59 -58.54 29.61
C GLY A 513 -15.09 -57.09 29.51
N SER A 514 -14.41 -56.17 30.14
CA SER A 514 -14.69 -54.74 30.03
C SER A 514 -13.98 -54.17 28.81
N ILE A 515 -14.71 -53.41 28.01
CA ILE A 515 -14.15 -52.57 26.93
C ILE A 515 -14.00 -51.17 27.51
N SER A 516 -12.76 -50.74 27.76
CA SER A 516 -12.50 -49.35 28.14
C SER A 516 -12.21 -48.55 26.85
N ARG A 517 -12.99 -47.53 26.62
CA ARG A 517 -12.76 -46.55 25.56
C ARG A 517 -12.25 -45.27 26.24
N GLY A 518 -11.00 -44.97 26.07
CA GLY A 518 -10.38 -43.74 26.57
C GLY A 518 -10.11 -42.80 25.36
N ILE A 519 -10.67 -41.61 25.38
CA ILE A 519 -10.30 -40.55 24.45
C ILE A 519 -9.25 -39.69 25.17
N ASN A 520 -8.01 -39.76 24.73
CA ASN A 520 -6.96 -38.85 25.17
C ASN A 520 -6.94 -37.62 24.28
N VAL A 521 -7.22 -36.47 24.86
CA VAL A 521 -7.09 -35.17 24.19
C VAL A 521 -5.82 -34.51 24.71
N ASN A 522 -4.79 -34.45 23.86
CA ASN A 522 -3.56 -33.73 24.17
C ASN A 522 -3.58 -32.37 23.43
N THR A 523 -3.42 -31.32 24.22
CA THR A 523 -3.28 -29.95 23.70
C THR A 523 -1.82 -29.53 23.83
N HIS A 524 -1.18 -29.19 22.73
CA HIS A 524 0.17 -28.64 22.70
C HIS A 524 0.23 -27.38 21.84
N GLU A 525 1.12 -26.47 22.20
CA GLU A 525 1.37 -25.29 21.39
C GLU A 525 2.29 -25.62 20.22
N ILE A 526 1.92 -25.18 19.03
CA ILE A 526 2.75 -25.25 17.83
C ILE A 526 2.93 -23.85 17.26
N LYS A 527 4.04 -23.64 16.57
CA LYS A 527 4.38 -22.41 15.91
C LYS A 527 3.57 -22.25 14.62
N ARG A 528 2.95 -21.10 14.43
CA ARG A 528 2.23 -20.76 13.20
C ARG A 528 2.58 -19.33 12.76
N ARG A 529 2.76 -19.12 11.46
CA ARG A 529 2.83 -17.80 10.84
C ARG A 529 1.55 -17.01 11.10
N LEU A 530 1.67 -15.69 11.31
CA LEU A 530 0.51 -14.81 11.50
C LEU A 530 -0.48 -14.91 10.35
N ILE A 531 0.04 -15.03 9.13
CA ILE A 531 -0.67 -15.38 7.91
C ILE A 531 0.25 -16.24 7.05
N LYS A 532 -0.26 -17.28 6.41
CA LYS A 532 0.52 -18.16 5.54
C LYS A 532 0.63 -17.58 4.13
N ALA A 533 1.64 -18.01 3.36
CA ALA A 533 1.84 -17.57 1.99
C ALA A 533 0.62 -17.79 1.09
N ASP A 534 -0.02 -18.97 1.20
CA ASP A 534 -1.22 -19.30 0.44
C ASP A 534 -2.44 -18.43 0.82
N GLU A 535 -2.53 -18.01 2.09
CA GLU A 535 -3.56 -17.08 2.57
C GLU A 535 -3.31 -15.65 2.03
N ILE A 536 -2.04 -15.24 1.90
CA ILE A 536 -1.64 -13.95 1.29
C ILE A 536 -2.03 -13.93 -0.19
N MET A 537 -1.68 -14.99 -0.94
CA MET A 537 -1.96 -15.07 -2.38
C MET A 537 -3.46 -15.11 -2.71
N ARG A 538 -4.30 -15.58 -1.76
CA ARG A 538 -5.77 -15.60 -1.88
C ARG A 538 -6.45 -14.39 -1.26
N ALA A 539 -5.69 -13.45 -0.69
CA ALA A 539 -6.26 -12.23 -0.14
C ALA A 539 -6.92 -11.40 -1.26
N PRO A 540 -8.01 -10.70 -0.96
CA PRO A 540 -8.62 -9.78 -1.92
C PRO A 540 -7.61 -8.74 -2.42
N ALA A 541 -7.68 -8.37 -3.70
CA ALA A 541 -6.70 -7.50 -4.34
C ALA A 541 -6.58 -6.11 -3.68
N ASP A 542 -7.66 -5.61 -3.08
CA ASP A 542 -7.70 -4.34 -2.35
C ASP A 542 -7.22 -4.45 -0.88
N GLN A 543 -6.94 -5.68 -0.40
CA GLN A 543 -6.40 -5.88 0.94
C GLN A 543 -4.90 -5.60 0.97
N MET A 544 -4.48 -4.78 1.91
CA MET A 544 -3.10 -4.35 2.09
C MET A 544 -2.50 -4.92 3.37
N PHE A 545 -1.26 -5.39 3.26
CA PHE A 545 -0.40 -5.74 4.38
C PHE A 545 0.67 -4.67 4.52
N VAL A 546 0.67 -3.94 5.64
CA VAL A 546 1.56 -2.78 5.83
C VAL A 546 2.52 -3.06 6.98
N LEU A 547 3.79 -2.82 6.70
CA LEU A 547 4.89 -2.80 7.67
C LEU A 547 5.37 -1.36 7.82
N ALA A 548 5.20 -0.80 9.00
CA ALA A 548 5.59 0.57 9.31
C ALA A 548 6.75 0.60 10.31
N ARG A 549 7.70 1.50 10.09
CA ARG A 549 8.82 1.75 11.01
C ARG A 549 8.26 2.29 12.34
N ASP A 550 8.88 1.94 13.44
CA ASP A 550 8.50 2.39 14.79
C ASP A 550 7.06 2.02 15.22
N PHE A 551 6.42 1.11 14.47
CA PHE A 551 5.14 0.55 14.84
C PHE A 551 5.26 -0.98 14.91
N PRO A 552 5.14 -1.58 16.10
CA PRO A 552 5.61 -2.95 16.34
C PRO A 552 4.73 -4.05 15.73
N GLN A 553 3.49 -3.71 15.36
CA GLN A 553 2.54 -4.69 14.84
C GLN A 553 2.27 -4.47 13.35
N PRO A 554 2.24 -5.51 12.52
CA PRO A 554 1.81 -5.37 11.14
C PRO A 554 0.35 -4.91 11.06
N ILE A 555 0.07 -4.07 10.07
CA ILE A 555 -1.25 -3.51 9.84
C ILE A 555 -1.91 -4.27 8.69
N ARG A 556 -3.16 -4.66 8.89
CA ARG A 556 -4.04 -5.18 7.85
C ARG A 556 -5.13 -4.16 7.58
N CYS A 557 -5.08 -3.53 6.42
CA CYS A 557 -6.01 -2.49 5.99
C CYS A 557 -6.42 -2.71 4.52
N ASN A 558 -7.07 -1.73 3.91
CA ASN A 558 -7.52 -1.81 2.52
C ASN A 558 -7.00 -0.62 1.71
N SER A 559 -6.96 -0.76 0.39
CA SER A 559 -6.78 0.36 -0.54
C SER A 559 -7.87 1.42 -0.32
N ALA A 560 -7.55 2.66 -0.64
CA ALA A 560 -8.45 3.80 -0.46
C ALA A 560 -8.75 4.48 -1.81
N PRO A 561 -9.43 3.81 -2.74
CA PRO A 561 -9.74 4.40 -4.03
C PRO A 561 -10.71 5.58 -3.88
N TYR A 562 -10.45 6.67 -4.61
CA TYR A 562 -11.15 7.95 -4.47
C TYR A 562 -12.68 7.83 -4.61
N TYR A 563 -13.16 6.94 -5.49
CA TYR A 563 -14.58 6.74 -5.76
C TYR A 563 -15.37 6.16 -4.56
N ARG A 564 -14.69 5.63 -3.55
CA ARG A 564 -15.32 5.21 -2.28
C ARG A 564 -15.63 6.38 -1.35
N TYR A 565 -15.09 7.56 -1.60
CA TYR A 565 -15.24 8.74 -0.75
C TYR A 565 -15.99 9.83 -1.52
N PRO A 566 -17.32 9.99 -1.31
CA PRO A 566 -18.14 10.98 -2.05
C PRO A 566 -17.57 12.39 -2.02
N SER A 567 -17.02 12.82 -0.88
CA SER A 567 -16.37 14.12 -0.71
C SER A 567 -15.08 14.31 -1.52
N ILE A 568 -14.51 13.23 -2.07
CA ILE A 568 -13.38 13.28 -2.99
C ILE A 568 -13.87 13.07 -4.41
N ALA A 569 -14.74 12.06 -4.60
CA ALA A 569 -15.25 11.67 -5.91
C ALA A 569 -15.97 12.80 -6.65
N GLU A 570 -16.72 13.66 -5.94
CA GLU A 570 -17.43 14.81 -6.52
C GLU A 570 -16.51 15.86 -7.17
N HIS A 571 -15.22 15.84 -6.84
CA HIS A 571 -14.20 16.73 -7.41
C HIS A 571 -13.38 16.09 -8.52
N MET A 572 -13.61 14.81 -8.82
CA MET A 572 -12.83 14.05 -9.81
C MET A 572 -13.60 13.92 -11.11
N ALA A 573 -12.91 14.09 -12.23
CA ALA A 573 -13.46 13.80 -13.55
C ALA A 573 -13.58 12.29 -13.78
N ASP A 574 -14.41 11.91 -14.74
CA ASP A 574 -14.56 10.51 -15.14
C ASP A 574 -13.26 9.95 -15.70
N ASN A 575 -12.92 8.73 -15.27
CA ASN A 575 -11.77 8.04 -15.82
C ASN A 575 -12.08 7.54 -17.24
N ARG A 576 -11.40 8.09 -18.25
CA ARG A 576 -11.57 7.75 -19.68
C ARG A 576 -11.33 6.27 -20.01
N PHE A 577 -10.65 5.53 -19.17
CA PHE A 577 -10.34 4.11 -19.36
C PHE A 577 -11.36 3.18 -18.67
N VAL A 578 -12.20 3.72 -17.80
CA VAL A 578 -13.30 2.97 -17.17
C VAL A 578 -14.57 3.29 -17.93
N LYS A 579 -15.09 2.32 -18.71
CA LYS A 579 -16.42 2.48 -19.33
C LYS A 579 -17.44 2.65 -18.22
N ALA A 580 -18.25 3.69 -18.30
CA ALA A 580 -19.44 3.81 -17.47
C ALA A 580 -20.29 2.54 -17.66
N SER A 581 -20.42 1.75 -16.59
CA SER A 581 -21.19 0.50 -16.57
C SER A 581 -22.69 0.79 -16.48
#